data_331167cdac761fcded1bfaaf5f99909e
#
_entry.id   331167cdac761fcded1bfaaf5f99909e
#
_cell.length_a   1.000
_cell.length_b   1.000
_cell.length_c   1.000
_cell.angle_alpha   90.00
_cell.angle_beta   90.00
_cell.angle_gamma   90.00
#
_symmetry.space_group_name_H-M   'P 1'
#
loop_
_entity.id
_entity.type
_entity.pdbx_description
1 polymer ?
#
loop_
_entity_poly.entity_id
_entity_poly.type
_entity_poly.pdbx_seq_one_letter_code
_entity_poly.pdbx_strand_id
1 'polypeptide(L)'
;MAFAAIREFLKLQGIHYQAPAKAGVLASEMEQYRVLAQAARKEFTDLVSAFQQRHPYLEQDRTSQWMNQAQVLRSHFWAYLKGEGTMAEPMFALRLYGDAVDFGVSLEVSFIERKKDEQSLQKQQMVLTLPITQPVYYFAQKNGESQRVEGTEKNRHDLLQAVAEGAVRKVLVKYDVSLVEESSLENILDQLQEALVALEPYYLATRQV
;
A
#
# COMPACT_ATOMS: atom_id res chain seq x y z
N MET A 1 13.56 -7.41 -17.71
CA MET A 1 12.75 -7.85 -16.56
C MET A 1 12.22 -6.60 -15.90
N ALA A 2 10.91 -6.40 -15.91
CA ALA A 2 10.30 -5.26 -15.25
C ALA A 2 10.50 -5.37 -13.73
N PHE A 3 10.63 -4.26 -13.03
CA PHE A 3 10.77 -4.17 -11.57
C PHE A 3 12.00 -4.89 -10.98
N ALA A 4 13.09 -4.96 -11.73
CA ALA A 4 14.33 -5.59 -11.28
C ALA A 4 14.96 -4.86 -10.07
N ALA A 5 14.90 -3.52 -10.06
CA ALA A 5 15.42 -2.74 -8.95
C ALA A 5 14.58 -2.92 -7.67
N ILE A 6 13.25 -3.03 -7.80
CA ILE A 6 12.37 -3.34 -6.67
C ILE A 6 12.73 -4.71 -6.07
N ARG A 7 12.87 -5.75 -6.90
CA ARG A 7 13.24 -7.10 -6.46
C ARG A 7 14.56 -7.11 -5.69
N GLU A 8 15.59 -6.47 -6.23
CA GLU A 8 16.89 -6.41 -5.56
C GLU A 8 16.84 -5.57 -4.27
N PHE A 9 16.08 -4.47 -4.27
CA PHE A 9 15.90 -3.64 -3.08
C PHE A 9 15.20 -4.38 -1.94
N LEU A 10 14.23 -5.23 -2.22
CA LEU A 10 13.53 -6.02 -1.21
C LEU A 10 14.45 -6.99 -0.44
N LYS A 11 15.61 -7.37 -1.01
CA LYS A 11 16.65 -8.12 -0.29
C LYS A 11 17.34 -7.31 0.81
N LEU A 12 17.25 -5.98 0.75
CA LEU A 12 17.91 -5.05 1.67
C LEU A 12 16.99 -4.56 2.79
N GLN A 13 15.75 -5.04 2.88
CA GLN A 13 14.80 -4.60 3.90
C GLN A 13 15.36 -4.79 5.31
N GLY A 14 15.16 -3.81 6.16
CA GLY A 14 15.61 -3.85 7.55
C GLY A 14 17.07 -3.43 7.76
N ILE A 15 17.88 -3.26 6.71
CA ILE A 15 19.26 -2.77 6.83
C ILE A 15 19.22 -1.31 7.30
N HIS A 16 20.08 -0.99 8.26
CA HIS A 16 20.32 0.38 8.71
C HIS A 16 21.26 1.08 7.72
N TYR A 17 20.74 2.13 7.07
CA TYR A 17 21.50 2.93 6.12
C TYR A 17 22.26 4.05 6.83
N GLN A 18 23.49 4.26 6.41
CA GLN A 18 24.31 5.40 6.83
C GLN A 18 24.81 6.14 5.58
N ALA A 19 24.80 7.48 5.62
CA ALA A 19 25.33 8.25 4.49
C ALA A 19 26.79 7.85 4.20
N PRO A 20 27.20 7.62 2.93
CA PRO A 20 28.54 7.12 2.59
C PRO A 20 29.68 7.90 3.21
N ALA A 21 29.55 9.23 3.30
CA ALA A 21 30.55 10.11 3.93
C ALA A 21 30.76 9.83 5.44
N LYS A 22 29.84 9.09 6.09
CA LYS A 22 29.88 8.74 7.52
C LYS A 22 30.06 7.23 7.76
N ALA A 23 30.03 6.43 6.70
CA ALA A 23 30.01 4.96 6.79
C ALA A 23 31.40 4.32 6.86
N GLY A 24 32.48 5.09 6.77
CA GLY A 24 33.84 4.57 6.87
C GLY A 24 34.13 3.48 5.83
N VAL A 25 34.48 2.29 6.28
CA VAL A 25 34.79 1.15 5.42
C VAL A 25 33.59 0.65 4.61
N LEU A 26 32.37 0.94 5.04
CA LEU A 26 31.11 0.58 4.36
C LEU A 26 30.65 1.63 3.35
N ALA A 27 31.42 2.69 3.10
CA ALA A 27 31.00 3.80 2.24
C ALA A 27 30.56 3.35 0.85
N SER A 28 31.31 2.45 0.21
CA SER A 28 30.99 1.91 -1.12
C SER A 28 29.69 1.10 -1.13
N GLU A 29 29.48 0.27 -0.10
CA GLU A 29 28.28 -0.54 0.07
C GLU A 29 27.05 0.36 0.30
N MET A 30 27.15 1.35 1.18
CA MET A 30 26.07 2.30 1.43
C MET A 30 25.71 3.11 0.17
N GLU A 31 26.69 3.44 -0.67
CA GLU A 31 26.43 4.10 -1.95
C GLU A 31 25.64 3.19 -2.91
N GLN A 32 26.01 1.89 -2.99
CA GLN A 32 25.29 0.91 -3.80
C GLN A 32 23.84 0.76 -3.30
N TYR A 33 23.61 0.68 -2.00
CA TYR A 33 22.26 0.63 -1.42
C TYR A 33 21.45 1.89 -1.75
N ARG A 34 22.05 3.06 -1.70
CA ARG A 34 21.41 4.32 -2.09
C ARG A 34 20.97 4.31 -3.54
N VAL A 35 21.86 3.94 -4.45
CA VAL A 35 21.59 3.90 -5.89
C VAL A 35 20.46 2.92 -6.19
N LEU A 36 20.52 1.71 -5.63
CA LEU A 36 19.49 0.68 -5.80
C LEU A 36 18.14 1.13 -5.22
N ALA A 37 18.15 1.67 -4.01
CA ALA A 37 16.92 2.15 -3.36
C ALA A 37 16.24 3.29 -4.15
N GLN A 38 17.03 4.19 -4.74
CA GLN A 38 16.51 5.26 -5.61
C GLN A 38 15.94 4.69 -6.90
N ALA A 39 16.60 3.71 -7.52
CA ALA A 39 16.11 3.03 -8.73
C ALA A 39 14.80 2.27 -8.44
N ALA A 40 14.73 1.51 -7.35
CA ALA A 40 13.52 0.80 -6.93
C ALA A 40 12.35 1.77 -6.65
N ARG A 41 12.63 2.87 -5.95
CA ARG A 41 11.62 3.90 -5.71
C ARG A 41 11.14 4.56 -7.01
N LYS A 42 12.04 4.73 -7.98
CA LYS A 42 11.67 5.25 -9.30
C LYS A 42 10.76 4.29 -10.04
N GLU A 43 11.09 2.99 -10.11
CA GLU A 43 10.21 1.96 -10.72
C GLU A 43 8.81 1.98 -10.11
N PHE A 44 8.71 2.04 -8.78
CA PHE A 44 7.42 2.13 -8.10
C PHE A 44 6.68 3.45 -8.42
N THR A 45 7.38 4.58 -8.44
CA THR A 45 6.78 5.89 -8.76
C THR A 45 6.28 5.92 -10.21
N ASP A 46 7.05 5.36 -11.14
CA ASP A 46 6.67 5.28 -12.56
C ASP A 46 5.39 4.43 -12.74
N LEU A 47 5.27 3.30 -12.03
CA LEU A 47 4.05 2.49 -12.02
C LEU A 47 2.85 3.27 -11.49
N VAL A 48 3.00 3.96 -10.34
CA VAL A 48 1.93 4.78 -9.76
C VAL A 48 1.49 5.88 -10.72
N SER A 49 2.46 6.55 -11.37
CA SER A 49 2.18 7.62 -12.32
C SER A 49 1.49 7.10 -13.58
N ALA A 50 1.90 5.93 -14.09
CA ALA A 50 1.24 5.30 -15.24
C ALA A 50 -0.21 4.90 -14.91
N PHE A 51 -0.46 4.37 -13.70
CA PHE A 51 -1.81 4.08 -13.24
C PHE A 51 -2.65 5.36 -13.09
N GLN A 52 -2.10 6.41 -12.49
CA GLN A 52 -2.78 7.70 -12.32
C GLN A 52 -3.12 8.35 -13.68
N GLN A 53 -2.26 8.21 -14.70
CA GLN A 53 -2.54 8.73 -16.04
C GLN A 53 -3.77 8.08 -16.70
N ARG A 54 -4.06 6.81 -16.39
CA ARG A 54 -5.32 6.15 -16.80
C ARG A 54 -6.54 6.65 -16.02
N HIS A 55 -6.31 7.25 -14.83
CA HIS A 55 -7.34 7.73 -13.91
C HIS A 55 -7.10 9.20 -13.53
N PRO A 56 -7.30 10.14 -14.47
CA PRO A 56 -6.94 11.56 -14.26
C PRO A 56 -7.76 12.26 -13.17
N TYR A 57 -8.85 11.64 -12.71
CA TYR A 57 -9.63 12.12 -11.56
C TYR A 57 -8.99 11.79 -10.21
N LEU A 58 -7.97 10.93 -10.18
CA LEU A 58 -7.17 10.64 -8.99
C LEU A 58 -5.96 11.57 -8.95
N GLU A 59 -5.81 12.30 -7.86
CA GLU A 59 -4.64 13.14 -7.61
C GLU A 59 -3.58 12.33 -6.84
N GLN A 60 -2.41 12.12 -7.45
CA GLN A 60 -1.31 11.44 -6.80
C GLN A 60 -0.63 12.34 -5.78
N ASP A 61 -0.53 11.89 -4.52
CA ASP A 61 0.40 12.45 -3.53
C ASP A 61 1.80 11.82 -3.72
N ARG A 62 2.76 12.40 -3.03
CA ARG A 62 4.16 11.94 -3.10
C ARG A 62 4.32 10.45 -2.74
N THR A 63 5.19 9.76 -3.46
CA THR A 63 5.68 8.43 -3.10
C THR A 63 6.51 8.49 -1.82
N SER A 64 6.34 7.51 -0.94
CA SER A 64 7.12 7.36 0.29
C SER A 64 8.63 7.33 0.04
N GLN A 65 9.41 7.70 1.05
CA GLN A 65 10.86 7.56 0.99
C GLN A 65 11.28 6.09 1.10
N TRP A 66 12.45 5.73 0.60
CA TRP A 66 12.99 4.38 0.59
C TRP A 66 13.55 3.93 1.95
N MET A 67 13.70 4.84 2.91
CA MET A 67 14.05 4.55 4.30
C MET A 67 13.10 5.25 5.27
N ASN A 68 12.99 4.76 6.49
CA ASN A 68 12.21 5.38 7.55
C ASN A 68 13.03 6.48 8.29
N GLN A 69 12.42 7.10 9.31
CA GLN A 69 13.09 8.13 10.11
C GLN A 69 14.29 7.61 10.92
N ALA A 70 14.31 6.31 11.23
CA ALA A 70 15.43 5.64 11.89
C ALA A 70 16.51 5.19 10.88
N GLN A 71 16.46 5.65 9.63
CA GLN A 71 17.39 5.29 8.55
C GLN A 71 17.42 3.79 8.22
N VAL A 72 16.35 3.07 8.51
CA VAL A 72 16.20 1.66 8.14
C VAL A 72 15.53 1.57 6.78
N LEU A 73 16.07 0.74 5.87
CA LEU A 73 15.51 0.48 4.55
C LEU A 73 14.13 -0.14 4.70
N ARG A 74 13.15 0.41 3.97
CA ARG A 74 11.74 -0.02 4.08
C ARG A 74 11.52 -1.33 3.36
N SER A 75 10.63 -2.13 3.92
CA SER A 75 10.11 -3.33 3.25
C SER A 75 9.08 -3.01 2.16
N HIS A 76 8.60 -1.77 2.08
CA HIS A 76 7.53 -1.40 1.14
C HIS A 76 7.53 0.10 0.84
N PHE A 77 7.11 0.44 -0.38
CA PHE A 77 6.75 1.79 -0.79
C PHE A 77 5.24 1.97 -0.75
N TRP A 78 4.78 3.21 -0.70
CA TRP A 78 3.37 3.56 -0.90
C TRP A 78 3.23 4.93 -1.54
N ALA A 79 2.12 5.11 -2.25
CA ALA A 79 1.65 6.39 -2.74
C ALA A 79 0.13 6.47 -2.56
N TYR A 80 -0.35 7.61 -2.11
CA TYR A 80 -1.78 7.87 -1.99
C TYR A 80 -2.33 8.46 -3.28
N LEU A 81 -3.55 8.05 -3.64
CA LEU A 81 -4.30 8.49 -4.81
C LEU A 81 -5.63 9.06 -4.29
N LYS A 82 -5.69 10.36 -4.22
CA LYS A 82 -6.84 11.09 -3.71
C LYS A 82 -7.84 11.33 -4.84
N GLY A 83 -9.09 10.92 -4.66
CA GLY A 83 -10.19 11.27 -5.55
C GLY A 83 -10.73 12.66 -5.17
N GLU A 84 -11.51 12.70 -4.10
CA GLU A 84 -12.11 13.93 -3.57
C GLU A 84 -11.90 14.02 -2.06
N GLY A 85 -12.08 15.22 -1.50
CA GLY A 85 -12.02 15.45 -0.07
C GLY A 85 -10.64 15.86 0.45
N THR A 86 -10.43 15.77 1.76
CA THR A 86 -9.21 16.16 2.46
C THR A 86 -8.24 14.98 2.63
N MET A 87 -7.03 15.27 3.10
CA MET A 87 -6.03 14.23 3.40
C MET A 87 -6.38 13.37 4.63
N ALA A 88 -7.40 13.75 5.41
CA ALA A 88 -7.92 12.96 6.52
C ALA A 88 -9.00 11.95 6.07
N GLU A 89 -9.55 12.13 4.88
CA GLU A 89 -10.56 11.25 4.30
C GLU A 89 -9.93 9.93 3.79
N PRO A 90 -10.69 8.83 3.78
CA PRO A 90 -10.29 7.63 3.07
C PRO A 90 -10.04 7.91 1.58
N MET A 91 -9.02 7.28 1.02
CA MET A 91 -8.57 7.43 -0.36
C MET A 91 -7.98 6.12 -0.86
N PHE A 92 -7.76 6.01 -2.15
CA PHE A 92 -6.99 4.90 -2.67
C PHE A 92 -5.49 5.04 -2.31
N ALA A 93 -4.81 3.92 -2.19
CA ALA A 93 -3.35 3.91 -2.13
C ALA A 93 -2.81 2.70 -2.86
N LEU A 94 -1.69 2.87 -3.56
CA LEU A 94 -0.86 1.77 -4.02
C LEU A 94 0.23 1.52 -2.98
N ARG A 95 0.43 0.25 -2.65
CA ARG A 95 1.43 -0.17 -1.67
C ARG A 95 2.18 -1.40 -2.15
N LEU A 96 3.51 -1.31 -2.21
CA LEU A 96 4.38 -2.47 -2.45
C LEU A 96 4.27 -3.44 -1.27
N TYR A 97 4.16 -4.74 -1.55
CA TYR A 97 4.14 -5.82 -0.57
C TYR A 97 5.12 -6.94 -0.95
N GLY A 98 5.36 -7.84 -0.01
CA GLY A 98 6.14 -9.06 -0.23
C GLY A 98 7.63 -8.92 0.03
N ASP A 99 8.39 -9.85 -0.55
CA ASP A 99 9.84 -9.95 -0.46
C ASP A 99 10.48 -10.12 -1.85
N ALA A 100 11.75 -10.46 -1.92
CA ALA A 100 12.45 -10.59 -3.20
C ALA A 100 11.99 -11.80 -4.07
N VAL A 101 11.26 -12.74 -3.48
CA VAL A 101 10.78 -13.96 -4.16
C VAL A 101 9.35 -13.78 -4.62
N ASP A 102 8.49 -13.28 -3.73
CA ASP A 102 7.07 -13.04 -4.00
C ASP A 102 6.72 -11.59 -3.59
N PHE A 103 6.49 -10.73 -4.58
CA PHE A 103 6.17 -9.32 -4.38
C PHE A 103 5.18 -8.81 -5.41
N GLY A 104 4.53 -7.72 -5.04
CA GLY A 104 3.56 -7.06 -5.89
C GLY A 104 3.11 -5.72 -5.31
N VAL A 105 2.04 -5.19 -5.86
CA VAL A 105 1.39 -3.99 -5.34
C VAL A 105 -0.03 -4.29 -4.94
N SER A 106 -0.43 -3.81 -3.76
CA SER A 106 -1.83 -3.79 -3.36
C SER A 106 -2.43 -2.44 -3.74
N LEU A 107 -3.59 -2.44 -4.39
CA LEU A 107 -4.49 -1.30 -4.34
C LEU A 107 -5.33 -1.43 -3.07
N GLU A 108 -5.48 -0.35 -2.31
CA GLU A 108 -6.22 -0.35 -1.04
C GLU A 108 -7.11 0.88 -0.88
N VAL A 109 -8.25 0.73 -0.19
CA VAL A 109 -8.98 1.87 0.38
C VAL A 109 -8.37 2.18 1.74
N SER A 110 -7.70 3.30 1.85
CA SER A 110 -6.84 3.67 2.97
C SER A 110 -7.03 5.13 3.38
N PHE A 111 -6.23 5.59 4.32
CA PHE A 111 -6.14 7.00 4.72
C PHE A 111 -4.75 7.31 5.26
N ILE A 112 -4.36 8.57 5.27
CA ILE A 112 -3.07 8.98 5.82
C ILE A 112 -3.12 8.89 7.35
N GLU A 113 -2.39 7.94 7.89
CA GLU A 113 -2.49 7.54 9.29
C GLU A 113 -2.20 8.67 10.30
N ARG A 114 -1.32 9.62 9.96
CA ARG A 114 -0.99 10.75 10.85
C ARG A 114 -2.11 11.78 11.00
N LYS A 115 -3.09 11.74 10.11
CA LYS A 115 -4.21 12.71 10.09
C LYS A 115 -5.54 12.07 10.43
N LYS A 116 -5.55 10.79 10.81
CA LYS A 116 -6.76 10.11 11.23
C LYS A 116 -7.23 10.68 12.57
N ASP A 117 -8.49 10.92 12.65
CA ASP A 117 -9.26 11.14 13.85
C ASP A 117 -10.32 10.05 13.99
N GLU A 118 -11.16 10.14 14.99
CA GLU A 118 -12.21 9.18 15.20
C GLU A 118 -13.20 9.14 14.03
N GLN A 119 -13.53 10.29 13.46
CA GLN A 119 -14.43 10.38 12.31
C GLN A 119 -13.82 9.69 11.08
N SER A 120 -12.53 9.91 10.79
CA SER A 120 -11.88 9.24 9.67
C SER A 120 -11.78 7.72 9.87
N LEU A 121 -11.66 7.25 11.11
CA LEU A 121 -11.72 5.81 11.43
C LEU A 121 -13.13 5.24 11.21
N GLN A 122 -14.17 5.97 11.63
CA GLN A 122 -15.57 5.56 11.38
C GLN A 122 -15.87 5.49 9.89
N LYS A 123 -15.45 6.50 9.10
CA LYS A 123 -15.56 6.45 7.65
C LYS A 123 -14.85 5.23 7.06
N GLN A 124 -13.63 4.95 7.50
CA GLN A 124 -12.88 3.80 7.03
C GLN A 124 -13.59 2.47 7.33
N GLN A 125 -14.25 2.35 8.48
CA GLN A 125 -14.99 1.14 8.89
C GLN A 125 -16.22 0.87 8.03
N MET A 126 -16.72 1.87 7.29
CA MET A 126 -17.84 1.70 6.35
C MET A 126 -17.58 0.64 5.26
N VAL A 127 -16.32 0.30 5.01
CA VAL A 127 -15.98 -0.82 4.11
C VAL A 127 -16.57 -2.16 4.58
N LEU A 128 -16.88 -2.31 5.87
CA LEU A 128 -17.50 -3.51 6.44
C LEU A 128 -19.01 -3.58 6.23
N THR A 129 -19.64 -2.50 5.76
CA THR A 129 -21.10 -2.51 5.49
C THR A 129 -21.47 -3.21 4.18
N LEU A 130 -20.48 -3.38 3.29
CA LEU A 130 -20.67 -4.05 2.02
C LEU A 130 -20.29 -5.54 2.09
N PRO A 131 -20.97 -6.40 1.30
CA PRO A 131 -20.55 -7.78 1.15
C PRO A 131 -19.15 -7.84 0.52
N ILE A 132 -18.41 -8.92 0.79
CA ILE A 132 -17.06 -9.10 0.27
C ILE A 132 -16.90 -10.45 -0.41
N THR A 133 -16.14 -10.45 -1.50
CA THR A 133 -15.74 -11.67 -2.22
C THR A 133 -14.28 -11.58 -2.62
N GLN A 134 -13.60 -12.73 -2.64
CA GLN A 134 -12.25 -12.82 -3.19
C GLN A 134 -12.23 -12.34 -4.65
N PRO A 135 -11.12 -11.72 -5.11
CA PRO A 135 -9.82 -11.62 -4.44
C PRO A 135 -9.65 -10.44 -3.47
N VAL A 136 -10.71 -9.64 -3.23
CA VAL A 136 -10.68 -8.57 -2.23
C VAL A 136 -10.56 -9.20 -0.83
N TYR A 137 -9.71 -8.62 0.02
CA TYR A 137 -9.50 -9.07 1.38
C TYR A 137 -9.39 -7.89 2.35
N TYR A 138 -9.50 -8.17 3.63
CA TYR A 138 -9.31 -7.17 4.68
C TYR A 138 -7.87 -7.16 5.19
N PHE A 139 -7.41 -5.99 5.62
CA PHE A 139 -6.19 -5.82 6.37
C PHE A 139 -6.54 -5.10 7.68
N ALA A 140 -6.64 -5.87 8.74
CA ALA A 140 -7.20 -5.42 10.02
C ALA A 140 -6.10 -5.20 11.07
N GLN A 141 -6.19 -4.10 11.83
CA GLN A 141 -5.29 -3.81 12.93
C GLN A 141 -5.91 -4.25 14.25
N LYS A 142 -5.34 -5.29 14.85
CA LYS A 142 -5.70 -5.83 16.16
C LYS A 142 -4.49 -5.73 17.09
N ASN A 143 -4.67 -5.19 18.29
CA ASN A 143 -3.58 -5.03 19.29
C ASN A 143 -2.32 -4.32 18.74
N GLY A 144 -2.51 -3.36 17.83
CA GLY A 144 -1.40 -2.61 17.21
C GLY A 144 -0.77 -3.30 15.99
N GLU A 145 -1.00 -4.57 15.77
CA GLU A 145 -0.50 -5.34 14.62
C GLU A 145 -1.56 -5.42 13.52
N SER A 146 -1.12 -5.28 12.28
CA SER A 146 -1.98 -5.41 11.10
C SER A 146 -1.78 -6.78 10.46
N GLN A 147 -2.88 -7.48 10.18
CA GLN A 147 -2.85 -8.80 9.57
C GLN A 147 -3.85 -8.92 8.42
N ARG A 148 -3.54 -9.79 7.46
CA ARG A 148 -4.44 -10.18 6.39
C ARG A 148 -5.60 -11.00 6.96
N VAL A 149 -6.82 -10.71 6.53
CA VAL A 149 -8.02 -11.46 6.83
C VAL A 149 -8.76 -11.71 5.51
N GLU A 150 -8.98 -12.97 5.17
CA GLU A 150 -9.57 -13.33 3.89
C GLU A 150 -10.97 -12.72 3.69
N GLY A 151 -11.25 -12.34 2.44
CA GLY A 151 -12.50 -11.71 2.02
C GLY A 151 -13.66 -12.68 1.97
N THR A 152 -14.19 -13.05 3.14
CA THR A 152 -15.37 -13.91 3.29
C THR A 152 -16.43 -13.23 4.13
N GLU A 153 -17.70 -13.54 3.89
CA GLU A 153 -18.81 -12.99 4.69
C GLU A 153 -18.70 -13.35 6.18
N LYS A 154 -18.19 -14.54 6.50
CA LYS A 154 -17.90 -14.92 7.89
C LYS A 154 -16.92 -13.94 8.52
N ASN A 155 -15.77 -13.70 7.87
CA ASN A 155 -14.74 -12.81 8.39
C ASN A 155 -15.24 -11.34 8.44
N ARG A 156 -16.11 -10.93 7.52
CA ARG A 156 -16.75 -9.62 7.57
C ARG A 156 -17.56 -9.43 8.86
N HIS A 157 -18.41 -10.41 9.20
CA HIS A 157 -19.20 -10.37 10.43
C HIS A 157 -18.34 -10.41 11.68
N ASP A 158 -17.30 -11.25 11.70
CA ASP A 158 -16.35 -11.34 12.82
C ASP A 158 -15.61 -9.98 13.02
N LEU A 159 -15.23 -9.30 11.93
CA LEU A 159 -14.60 -7.98 11.99
C LEU A 159 -15.56 -6.89 12.45
N LEU A 160 -16.83 -6.91 12.01
CA LEU A 160 -17.86 -5.98 12.50
C LEU A 160 -18.03 -6.09 14.02
N GLN A 161 -18.12 -7.31 14.54
CA GLN A 161 -18.17 -7.52 15.97
C GLN A 161 -16.91 -7.04 16.70
N ALA A 162 -15.72 -7.39 16.18
CA ALA A 162 -14.44 -7.00 16.77
C ALA A 162 -14.21 -5.47 16.77
N VAL A 163 -14.74 -4.75 15.78
CA VAL A 163 -14.74 -3.28 15.75
C VAL A 163 -15.69 -2.72 16.81
N ALA A 164 -16.91 -3.27 16.93
CA ALA A 164 -17.88 -2.86 17.94
C ALA A 164 -17.38 -3.06 19.38
N GLU A 165 -16.59 -4.13 19.60
CA GLU A 165 -15.94 -4.45 20.87
C GLU A 165 -14.66 -3.65 21.13
N GLY A 166 -14.18 -2.85 20.15
CA GLY A 166 -12.93 -2.10 20.23
C GLY A 166 -11.66 -2.95 20.10
N ALA A 167 -11.79 -4.27 19.80
CA ALA A 167 -10.65 -5.18 19.60
C ALA A 167 -9.92 -4.93 18.26
N VAL A 168 -10.63 -4.43 17.25
CA VAL A 168 -10.08 -4.00 15.97
C VAL A 168 -10.33 -2.50 15.81
N ARG A 169 -9.25 -1.76 15.58
CA ARG A 169 -9.31 -0.31 15.44
C ARG A 169 -9.42 0.15 13.99
N LYS A 170 -8.73 -0.53 13.08
CA LYS A 170 -8.57 -0.13 11.68
C LYS A 170 -8.80 -1.31 10.77
N VAL A 171 -9.60 -1.12 9.75
CA VAL A 171 -9.84 -2.10 8.70
C VAL A 171 -9.63 -1.44 7.35
N LEU A 172 -8.76 -2.02 6.53
CA LEU A 172 -8.59 -1.67 5.12
C LEU A 172 -9.15 -2.78 4.26
N VAL A 173 -9.61 -2.45 3.06
CA VAL A 173 -9.85 -3.42 1.98
C VAL A 173 -8.75 -3.30 0.96
N LYS A 174 -8.29 -4.44 0.44
CA LYS A 174 -7.15 -4.54 -0.48
C LYS A 174 -7.41 -5.55 -1.59
N TYR A 175 -6.71 -5.31 -2.70
CA TYR A 175 -6.60 -6.21 -3.84
C TYR A 175 -5.14 -6.25 -4.28
N ASP A 176 -4.55 -7.43 -4.38
CA ASP A 176 -3.15 -7.63 -4.73
C ASP A 176 -2.96 -7.89 -6.21
N VAL A 177 -1.96 -7.25 -6.81
CA VAL A 177 -1.47 -7.49 -8.17
C VAL A 177 -0.01 -7.90 -8.10
N SER A 178 0.30 -9.12 -8.57
CA SER A 178 1.66 -9.64 -8.56
C SER A 178 2.56 -8.93 -9.57
N LEU A 179 3.82 -8.70 -9.17
CA LEU A 179 4.88 -8.17 -10.04
C LEU A 179 5.98 -9.21 -10.32
N VAL A 180 5.81 -10.44 -9.84
CA VAL A 180 6.83 -11.51 -9.96
C VAL A 180 6.93 -12.04 -11.38
N GLU A 181 5.79 -12.20 -12.04
CA GLU A 181 5.71 -12.75 -13.38
C GLU A 181 6.24 -11.75 -14.42
N GLU A 182 6.66 -12.25 -15.59
CA GLU A 182 7.10 -11.43 -16.72
C GLU A 182 5.89 -10.76 -17.41
N SER A 183 5.08 -10.06 -16.63
CA SER A 183 3.94 -9.29 -17.13
C SER A 183 4.42 -7.98 -17.74
N SER A 184 3.82 -7.58 -18.86
CA SER A 184 4.02 -6.24 -19.38
C SER A 184 3.44 -5.19 -18.44
N LEU A 185 3.95 -3.96 -18.50
CA LEU A 185 3.36 -2.84 -17.75
C LEU A 185 1.87 -2.69 -18.06
N GLU A 186 1.47 -2.88 -19.32
CA GLU A 186 0.08 -2.81 -19.76
C GLU A 186 -0.80 -3.82 -19.04
N ASN A 187 -0.36 -5.08 -18.96
CA ASN A 187 -1.09 -6.13 -18.24
C ASN A 187 -1.23 -5.82 -16.74
N ILE A 188 -0.17 -5.29 -16.10
CA ILE A 188 -0.23 -4.88 -14.70
C ILE A 188 -1.23 -3.74 -14.50
N LEU A 189 -1.24 -2.77 -15.40
CA LEU A 189 -2.19 -1.66 -15.35
C LEU A 189 -3.64 -2.13 -15.58
N ASP A 190 -3.87 -3.16 -16.40
CA ASP A 190 -5.19 -3.76 -16.58
C ASP A 190 -5.65 -4.48 -15.31
N GLN A 191 -4.77 -5.24 -14.65
CA GLN A 191 -5.09 -5.86 -13.36
C GLN A 191 -5.34 -4.82 -12.25
N LEU A 192 -4.61 -3.70 -12.24
CA LEU A 192 -4.88 -2.58 -11.33
C LEU A 192 -6.21 -1.89 -11.63
N GLN A 193 -6.64 -1.85 -12.90
CA GLN A 193 -7.96 -1.39 -13.29
C GLN A 193 -9.06 -2.31 -12.73
N GLU A 194 -8.88 -3.63 -12.82
CA GLU A 194 -9.80 -4.60 -12.22
C GLU A 194 -9.87 -4.41 -10.70
N ALA A 195 -8.71 -4.22 -10.04
CA ALA A 195 -8.64 -3.94 -8.62
C ALA A 195 -9.39 -2.65 -8.24
N LEU A 196 -9.26 -1.59 -9.05
CA LEU A 196 -9.96 -0.32 -8.83
C LEU A 196 -11.48 -0.50 -8.91
N VAL A 197 -11.98 -1.20 -9.95
CA VAL A 197 -13.40 -1.51 -10.11
C VAL A 197 -13.93 -2.32 -8.94
N ALA A 198 -13.16 -3.31 -8.46
CA ALA A 198 -13.55 -4.13 -7.31
C ALA A 198 -13.57 -3.35 -5.98
N LEU A 199 -12.71 -2.33 -5.84
CA LEU A 199 -12.58 -1.55 -4.60
C LEU A 199 -13.41 -0.26 -4.59
N GLU A 200 -13.88 0.23 -5.75
CA GLU A 200 -14.66 1.45 -5.86
C GLU A 200 -15.91 1.47 -4.98
N PRO A 201 -16.73 0.39 -4.90
CA PRO A 201 -17.90 0.38 -4.01
C PRO A 201 -17.52 0.63 -2.54
N TYR A 202 -16.42 0.05 -2.08
CA TYR A 202 -15.93 0.24 -0.70
C TYR A 202 -15.45 1.67 -0.48
N TYR A 203 -14.76 2.26 -1.46
CA TYR A 203 -14.36 3.66 -1.40
C TYR A 203 -15.59 4.58 -1.31
N LEU A 204 -16.62 4.35 -2.15
CA LEU A 204 -17.85 5.13 -2.13
C LEU A 204 -18.60 5.00 -0.80
N ALA A 205 -18.62 3.81 -0.18
CA ALA A 205 -19.22 3.62 1.14
C ALA A 205 -18.57 4.51 2.21
N THR A 206 -17.25 4.74 2.13
CA THR A 206 -16.53 5.63 3.07
C THR A 206 -16.91 7.11 2.92
N ARG A 207 -17.63 7.49 1.86
CA ARG A 207 -18.05 8.87 1.55
C ARG A 207 -19.47 9.19 2.03
N GLN A 208 -20.20 8.20 2.52
CA GLN A 208 -21.63 8.33 2.88
C GLN A 208 -21.85 8.76 4.35
N VAL A 209 -20.81 9.05 5.12
CA VAL A 209 -20.88 9.38 6.55
C VAL A 209 -20.50 10.83 6.81
#